data_a13b5a3b578b31178bfd4c5430b0b10a
#
_entry.id   a13b5a3b578b31178bfd4c5430b0b10a
#
_cell.length_a   1.000
_cell.length_b   1.000
_cell.length_c   1.000
_cell.angle_alpha   90.00
_cell.angle_beta   90.00
_cell.angle_gamma   90.00
#
_symmetry.space_group_name_H-M   'P 1'
#
loop_
_entity.id
_entity.type
_entity.pdbx_description
1 polymer ?
#
loop_
_entity_poly.entity_id
_entity_poly.type
_entity_poly.pdbx_seq_one_letter_code
_entity_poly.pdbx_strand_id
1 'polypeptide(L)'
;MKFTKRIIAAFLCVSALASCCRSSKELPAEVYEILKNIKEPTFRQVDYPVTDFGAVADSVTDCRKAINDAITKCSDDGGGRVVLPQGKVFCKGCINIKSNVNLYIPEGCELIFSSDPLDYLPAELTVWEGTELYNYASFIRSDHCNNIAITGKGIINGNAKTTFARMRPQRSAQQDTLRQMGIDLVPVRDRYFGARSIMPPNMIEPFGCKNVLIEGVTIHDSPYWVIHPLFCDNVTVRGVTIDSWNRNNDGCDPEYTTNVLIEDCVFNTGDDAIAIKAGRDQDAWRIGQKTANIVIRNCEFSSKCNGLCIGSEMAAGVENVYMYDVHIGKCHSAIYFKSNLDRGGFIRNVWVNNINIDMVRTAFIHFENNYHGGRGGNYPTSFSNFVIQNVKGGESGQCGIYAVGVEGMPIRNVLVKNVSFDKTADKEYLIMHTEDFVFDNVTVAGNLLPYNPVPIEEYIKLKTD
;
A
#
# COMPACT_ATOMS: atom_id res chain seq x y z
N MET A 1 -10.18 4.15 -86.13
CA MET A 1 -9.33 4.89 -85.19
C MET A 1 -10.23 5.50 -84.15
N LYS A 2 -10.32 4.87 -82.98
CA LYS A 2 -11.10 5.42 -81.85
C LYS A 2 -10.19 5.42 -80.62
N PHE A 3 -9.87 6.60 -80.14
CA PHE A 3 -9.12 6.83 -78.91
C PHE A 3 -10.07 6.70 -77.68
N THR A 4 -9.80 5.74 -76.83
CA THR A 4 -10.50 5.58 -75.60
C THR A 4 -9.74 6.32 -74.48
N LYS A 5 -10.36 7.34 -73.89
CA LYS A 5 -9.87 8.03 -72.71
C LYS A 5 -10.16 7.21 -71.49
N ARG A 6 -9.12 6.82 -70.71
CA ARG A 6 -9.24 6.25 -69.36
C ARG A 6 -9.28 7.38 -68.38
N ILE A 7 -10.38 7.46 -67.63
CA ILE A 7 -10.53 8.36 -66.48
C ILE A 7 -9.98 7.57 -65.26
N ILE A 8 -8.93 8.12 -64.64
CA ILE A 8 -8.43 7.66 -63.37
C ILE A 8 -9.18 8.42 -62.27
N ALA A 9 -10.04 7.74 -61.56
CA ALA A 9 -10.67 8.24 -60.33
C ALA A 9 -9.69 8.11 -59.16
N ALA A 10 -9.19 9.23 -58.68
CA ALA A 10 -8.41 9.28 -57.46
C ALA A 10 -9.34 9.22 -56.23
N PHE A 11 -9.29 8.16 -55.49
CA PHE A 11 -9.95 8.05 -54.17
C PHE A 11 -9.12 8.83 -53.14
N LEU A 12 -9.57 9.98 -52.77
CA LEU A 12 -9.07 10.70 -51.58
C LEU A 12 -9.65 10.02 -50.33
N CYS A 13 -8.82 9.21 -49.65
CA CYS A 13 -9.08 8.77 -48.31
C CYS A 13 -8.82 9.97 -47.37
N VAL A 14 -9.90 10.62 -46.96
CA VAL A 14 -9.87 11.55 -45.82
C VAL A 14 -9.84 10.69 -44.55
N SER A 15 -8.63 10.43 -44.04
CA SER A 15 -8.48 9.90 -42.69
C SER A 15 -8.81 11.05 -41.71
N ALA A 16 -10.02 10.99 -41.17
CA ALA A 16 -10.39 11.78 -40.01
C ALA A 16 -9.52 11.33 -38.82
N LEU A 17 -8.44 12.04 -38.58
CA LEU A 17 -7.73 12.03 -37.31
C LEU A 17 -8.69 12.59 -36.25
N ALA A 18 -9.41 11.69 -35.58
CA ALA A 18 -10.05 12.02 -34.33
C ALA A 18 -8.95 12.38 -33.34
N SER A 19 -8.63 13.67 -33.29
CA SER A 19 -7.82 14.27 -32.23
C SER A 19 -8.62 14.07 -30.94
N CYS A 20 -8.36 12.98 -30.22
CA CYS A 20 -8.71 12.86 -28.83
C CYS A 20 -7.95 14.00 -28.13
N CYS A 21 -8.61 15.14 -27.92
CA CYS A 21 -8.21 16.08 -26.90
C CYS A 21 -8.25 15.36 -25.56
N ARG A 22 -7.14 14.69 -25.17
CA ARG A 22 -6.84 14.48 -23.77
C ARG A 22 -6.70 15.88 -23.19
N SER A 23 -7.71 16.35 -22.45
CA SER A 23 -7.52 17.46 -21.55
C SER A 23 -6.28 17.08 -20.72
N SER A 24 -5.21 17.85 -20.84
CA SER A 24 -4.06 17.69 -19.95
C SER A 24 -4.60 17.88 -18.54
N LYS A 25 -4.76 16.76 -17.81
CA LYS A 25 -5.14 16.78 -16.39
C LYS A 25 -4.00 17.51 -15.70
N GLU A 26 -4.24 18.72 -15.28
CA GLU A 26 -3.24 19.51 -14.57
C GLU A 26 -3.07 18.87 -13.19
N LEU A 27 -1.96 18.18 -13.00
CA LEU A 27 -1.57 17.60 -11.71
C LEU A 27 -1.04 18.74 -10.81
N PRO A 28 -1.20 18.63 -9.49
CA PRO A 28 -0.52 19.55 -8.57
C PRO A 28 0.98 19.61 -8.84
N ALA A 29 1.56 20.80 -8.70
CA ALA A 29 2.99 21.03 -8.96
C ALA A 29 3.88 20.10 -8.11
N GLU A 30 3.44 19.82 -6.90
CA GLU A 30 4.11 18.93 -5.96
C GLU A 30 4.27 17.50 -6.50
N VAL A 31 3.30 17.00 -7.28
CA VAL A 31 3.39 15.68 -7.92
C VAL A 31 4.56 15.61 -8.87
N TYR A 32 4.74 16.65 -9.70
CA TYR A 32 5.87 16.70 -10.64
C TYR A 32 7.21 16.74 -9.91
N GLU A 33 7.31 17.50 -8.81
CA GLU A 33 8.53 17.58 -8.03
C GLU A 33 8.84 16.25 -7.31
N ILE A 34 7.83 15.55 -6.78
CA ILE A 34 8.00 14.22 -6.18
C ILE A 34 8.50 13.23 -7.23
N LEU A 35 7.81 13.13 -8.37
CA LEU A 35 8.17 12.20 -9.44
C LEU A 35 9.57 12.47 -10.02
N LYS A 36 10.00 13.72 -10.10
CA LYS A 36 11.34 14.10 -10.54
C LYS A 36 12.44 13.65 -9.56
N ASN A 37 12.11 13.59 -8.27
CA ASN A 37 13.05 13.17 -7.22
C ASN A 37 13.14 11.67 -7.06
N ILE A 38 12.10 10.92 -7.45
CA ILE A 38 12.11 9.45 -7.45
C ILE A 38 12.98 8.97 -8.61
N LYS A 39 14.03 8.21 -8.29
CA LYS A 39 14.98 7.65 -9.27
C LYS A 39 15.08 6.15 -9.08
N GLU A 40 14.99 5.44 -10.19
CA GLU A 40 15.15 3.99 -10.16
C GLU A 40 16.61 3.61 -9.89
N PRO A 41 16.84 2.54 -9.11
CA PRO A 41 18.17 2.00 -8.93
C PRO A 41 18.71 1.46 -10.28
N THR A 42 19.99 1.58 -10.47
CA THR A 42 20.68 1.02 -11.65
C THR A 42 21.68 -0.04 -11.21
N PHE A 43 21.81 -1.10 -12.01
CA PHE A 43 22.63 -2.26 -11.69
C PHE A 43 23.64 -2.53 -12.80
N ARG A 44 24.78 -3.10 -12.43
CA ARG A 44 25.72 -3.66 -13.40
C ARG A 44 25.05 -4.77 -14.19
N GLN A 45 25.40 -4.89 -15.46
CA GLN A 45 24.87 -5.91 -16.37
C GLN A 45 25.66 -7.23 -16.21
N VAL A 46 25.62 -7.77 -14.98
CA VAL A 46 26.28 -9.05 -14.61
C VAL A 46 25.27 -9.91 -13.88
N ASP A 47 25.10 -11.14 -14.33
CA ASP A 47 24.20 -12.11 -13.75
C ASP A 47 24.95 -13.07 -12.82
N TYR A 48 24.29 -13.40 -11.71
CA TYR A 48 24.71 -14.39 -10.73
C TYR A 48 23.59 -15.45 -10.62
N PRO A 49 23.60 -16.48 -11.47
CA PRO A 49 22.61 -17.55 -11.42
C PRO A 49 22.74 -18.32 -10.10
N VAL A 50 21.63 -18.44 -9.34
CA VAL A 50 21.67 -19.15 -8.05
C VAL A 50 21.99 -20.63 -8.20
N THR A 51 21.83 -21.20 -9.40
CA THR A 51 22.24 -22.57 -9.74
C THR A 51 23.74 -22.79 -9.60
N ASP A 52 24.56 -21.77 -9.86
CA ASP A 52 26.00 -21.82 -9.68
C ASP A 52 26.42 -21.92 -8.21
N PHE A 53 25.49 -21.62 -7.31
CA PHE A 53 25.61 -21.72 -5.85
C PHE A 53 24.90 -22.94 -5.28
N GLY A 54 24.34 -23.81 -6.12
CA GLY A 54 23.73 -25.08 -5.75
C GLY A 54 22.22 -25.04 -5.56
N ALA A 55 21.53 -24.00 -6.02
CA ALA A 55 20.06 -23.96 -6.00
C ALA A 55 19.46 -24.95 -7.02
N VAL A 56 18.38 -25.63 -6.62
CA VAL A 56 17.65 -26.60 -7.45
C VAL A 56 16.16 -26.26 -7.44
N ALA A 57 15.56 -26.12 -8.62
CA ALA A 57 14.15 -25.77 -8.76
C ALA A 57 13.23 -27.02 -8.76
N ASP A 58 13.26 -27.80 -7.67
CA ASP A 58 12.52 -29.06 -7.49
C ASP A 58 11.37 -29.00 -6.50
N SER A 59 11.09 -27.81 -5.97
CA SER A 59 10.06 -27.54 -4.93
C SER A 59 10.33 -28.14 -3.53
N VAL A 60 11.46 -28.80 -3.30
CA VAL A 60 11.76 -29.52 -2.05
C VAL A 60 13.10 -29.11 -1.45
N THR A 61 14.14 -28.97 -2.28
CA THR A 61 15.48 -28.60 -1.83
C THR A 61 15.50 -27.16 -1.33
N ASP A 62 15.99 -26.95 -0.11
CA ASP A 62 16.13 -25.61 0.47
C ASP A 62 17.21 -24.81 -0.28
N CYS A 63 16.80 -23.79 -1.00
CA CYS A 63 17.66 -22.90 -1.77
C CYS A 63 18.09 -21.63 -1.02
N ARG A 64 17.67 -21.43 0.25
CA ARG A 64 17.95 -20.21 1.01
C ARG A 64 19.45 -19.89 1.03
N LYS A 65 20.30 -20.90 1.34
CA LYS A 65 21.73 -20.66 1.41
C LYS A 65 22.31 -20.27 0.05
N ALA A 66 21.94 -20.98 -1.01
CA ALA A 66 22.41 -20.69 -2.37
C ALA A 66 22.02 -19.29 -2.84
N ILE A 67 20.78 -18.87 -2.55
CA ILE A 67 20.29 -17.52 -2.89
C ILE A 67 21.07 -16.45 -2.12
N ASN A 68 21.24 -16.61 -0.80
CA ASN A 68 21.94 -15.63 0.02
C ASN A 68 23.45 -15.57 -0.28
N ASP A 69 24.09 -16.70 -0.64
CA ASP A 69 25.48 -16.72 -1.09
C ASP A 69 25.65 -15.98 -2.42
N ALA A 70 24.74 -16.19 -3.40
CA ALA A 70 24.71 -15.45 -4.66
C ALA A 70 24.52 -13.95 -4.45
N ILE A 71 23.62 -13.55 -3.56
CA ILE A 71 23.37 -12.14 -3.18
C ILE A 71 24.64 -11.54 -2.57
N THR A 72 25.30 -12.27 -1.67
CA THR A 72 26.54 -11.82 -1.02
C THR A 72 27.64 -11.62 -2.04
N LYS A 73 27.88 -12.61 -2.90
CA LYS A 73 28.87 -12.53 -3.96
C LYS A 73 28.61 -11.39 -4.93
N CYS A 74 27.36 -11.23 -5.36
CA CYS A 74 26.93 -10.15 -6.24
C CYS A 74 27.21 -8.77 -5.62
N SER A 75 26.83 -8.57 -4.37
CA SER A 75 27.06 -7.30 -3.66
C SER A 75 28.55 -7.01 -3.47
N ASP A 76 29.34 -8.01 -3.05
CA ASP A 76 30.80 -7.90 -2.84
C ASP A 76 31.56 -7.56 -4.13
N ASP A 77 31.07 -8.04 -5.27
CA ASP A 77 31.63 -7.73 -6.61
C ASP A 77 31.20 -6.35 -7.15
N GLY A 78 30.43 -5.58 -6.39
CA GLY A 78 29.95 -4.26 -6.76
C GLY A 78 28.58 -4.24 -7.42
N GLY A 79 27.79 -5.30 -7.25
CA GLY A 79 26.39 -5.37 -7.64
C GLY A 79 26.13 -6.07 -8.97
N GLY A 80 24.86 -6.27 -9.27
CA GLY A 80 24.38 -6.96 -10.46
C GLY A 80 22.99 -7.56 -10.24
N ARG A 81 22.72 -8.64 -10.96
CA ARG A 81 21.44 -9.32 -10.92
C ARG A 81 21.61 -10.77 -10.45
N VAL A 82 20.96 -11.12 -9.33
CA VAL A 82 20.87 -12.49 -8.83
C VAL A 82 19.67 -13.17 -9.47
N VAL A 83 19.90 -14.21 -10.26
CA VAL A 83 18.90 -14.80 -11.16
C VAL A 83 18.44 -16.15 -10.64
N LEU A 84 17.14 -16.28 -10.38
CA LEU A 84 16.51 -17.55 -10.03
C LEU A 84 16.27 -18.39 -11.31
N PRO A 85 16.34 -19.75 -11.24
CA PRO A 85 15.97 -20.61 -12.36
C PRO A 85 14.46 -20.65 -12.56
N GLN A 86 14.03 -21.04 -13.76
CA GLN A 86 12.63 -21.44 -13.98
C GLN A 86 12.31 -22.70 -13.18
N GLY A 87 11.04 -22.89 -12.83
CA GLY A 87 10.56 -23.98 -11.99
C GLY A 87 10.23 -23.52 -10.57
N LYS A 88 10.15 -24.46 -9.63
CA LYS A 88 9.74 -24.19 -8.25
C LYS A 88 10.94 -24.16 -7.32
N VAL A 89 11.31 -22.98 -6.89
CA VAL A 89 12.44 -22.73 -5.98
C VAL A 89 11.90 -22.66 -4.55
N PHE A 90 12.29 -23.61 -3.70
CA PHE A 90 11.85 -23.63 -2.31
C PHE A 90 12.88 -22.97 -1.39
N CYS A 91 12.42 -22.16 -0.43
CA CYS A 91 13.28 -21.40 0.46
C CYS A 91 12.82 -21.54 1.93
N LYS A 92 13.69 -22.04 2.80
CA LYS A 92 13.45 -22.14 4.25
C LYS A 92 13.97 -20.92 5.00
N GLY A 93 13.19 -19.85 5.00
CA GLY A 93 13.46 -18.65 5.77
C GLY A 93 13.87 -17.45 4.93
N CYS A 94 14.43 -16.45 5.59
CA CYS A 94 14.64 -15.13 5.04
C CYS A 94 15.67 -15.08 3.91
N ILE A 95 15.33 -14.38 2.82
CA ILE A 95 16.26 -13.92 1.79
C ILE A 95 16.69 -12.50 2.16
N ASN A 96 18.01 -12.28 2.32
CA ASN A 96 18.56 -10.97 2.69
C ASN A 96 19.19 -10.28 1.47
N ILE A 97 18.47 -9.34 0.87
CA ILE A 97 18.99 -8.54 -0.25
C ILE A 97 19.99 -7.52 0.28
N LYS A 98 21.15 -7.42 -0.38
CA LYS A 98 22.23 -6.48 -0.08
C LYS A 98 22.26 -5.32 -1.07
N SER A 99 23.04 -4.30 -0.75
CA SER A 99 23.22 -3.12 -1.62
C SER A 99 23.68 -3.49 -3.04
N ASN A 100 23.15 -2.77 -4.02
CA ASN A 100 23.43 -2.92 -5.44
C ASN A 100 23.01 -4.27 -6.06
N VAL A 101 22.06 -4.98 -5.43
CA VAL A 101 21.54 -6.27 -5.89
C VAL A 101 20.11 -6.15 -6.39
N ASN A 102 19.88 -6.69 -7.59
CA ASN A 102 18.56 -6.97 -8.12
C ASN A 102 18.28 -8.47 -8.04
N LEU A 103 17.35 -8.88 -7.19
CA LEU A 103 16.83 -10.25 -7.16
C LEU A 103 15.85 -10.42 -8.33
N TYR A 104 16.26 -11.17 -9.34
CA TYR A 104 15.47 -11.37 -10.55
C TYR A 104 14.74 -12.71 -10.54
N ILE A 105 13.42 -12.66 -10.62
CA ILE A 105 12.52 -13.81 -10.60
C ILE A 105 11.90 -13.93 -12.01
N PRO A 106 12.46 -14.76 -12.89
CA PRO A 106 12.02 -14.82 -14.29
C PRO A 106 10.60 -15.40 -14.42
N GLU A 107 9.98 -15.16 -15.56
CA GLU A 107 8.75 -15.82 -15.95
C GLU A 107 8.94 -17.35 -15.92
N GLY A 108 7.96 -18.07 -15.35
CA GLY A 108 8.05 -19.52 -15.14
C GLY A 108 8.80 -19.94 -13.88
N CYS A 109 9.30 -18.98 -13.06
CA CYS A 109 9.81 -19.24 -11.72
C CYS A 109 8.73 -19.01 -10.67
N GLU A 110 8.58 -19.92 -9.74
CA GLU A 110 7.81 -19.75 -8.50
C GLU A 110 8.74 -19.91 -7.30
N LEU A 111 9.00 -18.81 -6.59
CA LEU A 111 9.74 -18.80 -5.32
C LEU A 111 8.77 -19.09 -4.18
N ILE A 112 8.90 -20.26 -3.58
CA ILE A 112 7.99 -20.76 -2.53
C ILE A 112 8.70 -20.71 -1.17
N PHE A 113 8.06 -20.08 -0.19
CA PHE A 113 8.61 -19.95 1.14
C PHE A 113 8.11 -21.05 2.08
N SER A 114 8.91 -21.39 3.09
CA SER A 114 8.51 -22.27 4.19
C SER A 114 7.37 -21.63 4.99
N SER A 115 6.41 -22.46 5.38
CA SER A 115 5.33 -22.07 6.30
C SER A 115 5.69 -22.30 7.79
N ASP A 116 6.90 -22.77 8.11
CA ASP A 116 7.36 -22.93 9.50
C ASP A 116 7.92 -21.60 10.03
N PRO A 117 7.32 -20.99 11.05
CA PRO A 117 7.81 -19.75 11.64
C PRO A 117 9.25 -19.82 12.16
N LEU A 118 9.71 -20.98 12.60
CA LEU A 118 11.05 -21.17 13.15
C LEU A 118 12.15 -21.03 12.09
N ASP A 119 11.82 -21.22 10.82
CA ASP A 119 12.74 -21.00 9.70
C ASP A 119 13.11 -19.52 9.52
N TYR A 120 12.36 -18.58 10.15
CA TYR A 120 12.57 -17.12 10.09
C TYR A 120 13.29 -16.56 11.32
N LEU A 121 14.04 -17.43 12.01
CA LEU A 121 14.95 -17.02 13.08
C LEU A 121 16.39 -16.90 12.55
N PRO A 122 17.26 -16.06 13.16
CA PRO A 122 17.04 -15.31 14.41
C PRO A 122 16.02 -14.17 14.24
N ALA A 123 15.50 -13.68 15.37
CA ALA A 123 14.60 -12.53 15.37
C ALA A 123 15.34 -11.26 14.93
N GLU A 124 14.68 -10.49 14.10
CA GLU A 124 15.17 -9.22 13.53
C GLU A 124 14.37 -8.03 14.07
N LEU A 125 15.00 -6.87 14.10
CA LEU A 125 14.33 -5.60 14.41
C LEU A 125 13.36 -5.26 13.28
N THR A 126 12.11 -5.01 13.63
CA THR A 126 11.06 -4.59 12.69
C THR A 126 10.04 -3.71 13.40
N VAL A 127 9.03 -3.27 12.68
CA VAL A 127 7.82 -2.63 13.23
C VAL A 127 6.63 -3.54 12.94
N TRP A 128 5.86 -3.84 13.97
CA TRP A 128 4.65 -4.63 13.84
C TRP A 128 3.44 -3.82 14.30
N GLU A 129 2.50 -3.56 13.40
CA GLU A 129 1.37 -2.66 13.59
C GLU A 129 1.76 -1.33 14.29
N GLY A 130 2.82 -0.70 13.79
CA GLY A 130 3.26 0.63 14.23
C GLY A 130 4.13 0.65 15.48
N THR A 131 4.58 -0.49 16.01
CA THR A 131 5.43 -0.57 17.21
C THR A 131 6.69 -1.38 16.94
N GLU A 132 7.88 -0.84 17.29
CA GLU A 132 9.15 -1.53 17.11
C GLU A 132 9.31 -2.72 18.07
N LEU A 133 9.89 -3.82 17.56
CA LEU A 133 10.18 -5.04 18.32
C LEU A 133 11.22 -5.91 17.60
N TYR A 134 11.71 -6.95 18.28
CA TYR A 134 12.41 -8.07 17.66
C TYR A 134 11.43 -9.23 17.44
N ASN A 135 11.19 -9.57 16.17
CA ASN A 135 10.25 -10.61 15.74
C ASN A 135 10.88 -11.52 14.68
N TYR A 136 10.14 -12.52 14.19
CA TYR A 136 10.54 -13.25 12.99
C TYR A 136 10.96 -12.33 11.87
N ALA A 137 12.04 -12.67 11.17
CA ALA A 137 12.46 -11.96 9.98
C ALA A 137 11.39 -12.01 8.88
N SER A 138 11.24 -10.95 8.12
CA SER A 138 10.40 -10.95 6.93
C SER A 138 10.94 -11.92 5.87
N PHE A 139 10.08 -12.38 4.97
CA PHE A 139 10.46 -13.43 4.01
C PHE A 139 11.54 -12.95 3.03
N ILE A 140 11.40 -11.72 2.55
CA ILE A 140 12.44 -11.02 1.81
C ILE A 140 12.73 -9.72 2.53
N ARG A 141 13.95 -9.57 3.00
CA ARG A 141 14.40 -8.41 3.77
C ARG A 141 15.61 -7.74 3.13
N SER A 142 15.79 -6.48 3.40
CA SER A 142 17.03 -5.74 3.22
C SER A 142 17.15 -4.73 4.36
N ASP A 143 18.34 -4.57 4.89
CA ASP A 143 18.57 -3.75 6.08
C ASP A 143 19.61 -2.68 5.77
N HIS A 144 19.18 -1.39 5.81
CA HIS A 144 20.01 -0.20 5.55
C HIS A 144 20.79 -0.29 4.22
N CYS A 145 20.17 -0.86 3.18
CA CYS A 145 20.78 -1.05 1.86
C CYS A 145 20.46 0.10 0.90
N ASN A 146 21.32 0.27 -0.09
CA ASN A 146 21.11 1.23 -1.18
C ASN A 146 21.06 0.50 -2.52
N ASN A 147 20.21 0.98 -3.44
CA ASN A 147 20.04 0.44 -4.77
C ASN A 147 19.73 -1.07 -4.73
N ILE A 148 18.52 -1.40 -4.33
CA ILE A 148 18.03 -2.76 -4.27
C ILE A 148 16.81 -2.92 -5.16
N ALA A 149 16.64 -4.11 -5.74
CA ALA A 149 15.44 -4.41 -6.50
C ALA A 149 14.99 -5.87 -6.35
N ILE A 150 13.68 -6.06 -6.55
CA ILE A 150 13.05 -7.35 -6.83
C ILE A 150 12.31 -7.17 -8.15
N THR A 151 12.77 -7.85 -9.21
CA THR A 151 12.20 -7.67 -10.55
C THR A 151 11.92 -8.98 -11.26
N GLY A 152 11.16 -8.90 -12.34
CA GLY A 152 10.85 -10.05 -13.19
C GLY A 152 9.35 -10.26 -13.33
N LYS A 153 8.98 -11.42 -13.92
CA LYS A 153 7.56 -11.82 -14.13
C LYS A 153 7.23 -13.13 -13.43
N GLY A 154 8.07 -13.57 -12.50
CA GLY A 154 7.83 -14.78 -11.72
C GLY A 154 6.90 -14.54 -10.55
N ILE A 155 6.68 -15.62 -9.80
CA ILE A 155 5.75 -15.66 -8.68
C ILE A 155 6.54 -15.73 -7.37
N ILE A 156 6.10 -14.97 -6.36
CA ILE A 156 6.54 -15.06 -4.98
C ILE A 156 5.37 -15.62 -4.16
N ASN A 157 5.51 -16.81 -3.63
CA ASN A 157 4.48 -17.52 -2.91
C ASN A 157 4.87 -17.68 -1.42
N GLY A 158 4.17 -16.96 -0.54
CA GLY A 158 4.41 -17.01 0.90
C GLY A 158 3.99 -18.31 1.56
N ASN A 159 3.12 -19.12 0.90
CA ASN A 159 2.65 -20.41 1.42
C ASN A 159 2.13 -20.32 2.89
N ALA A 160 1.53 -19.18 3.25
CA ALA A 160 1.26 -18.81 4.63
C ALA A 160 -0.13 -19.23 5.16
N LYS A 161 -0.99 -19.72 4.27
CA LYS A 161 -2.41 -19.98 4.55
C LYS A 161 -2.65 -20.97 5.70
N THR A 162 -1.77 -21.95 5.84
CA THR A 162 -1.97 -23.04 6.80
C THR A 162 -1.40 -22.78 8.18
N THR A 163 -0.40 -21.91 8.30
CA THR A 163 0.32 -21.61 9.54
C THR A 163 0.12 -20.18 9.99
N PHE A 164 0.72 -19.24 9.28
CA PHE A 164 0.73 -17.82 9.69
C PHE A 164 -0.68 -17.22 9.73
N ALA A 165 -1.53 -17.51 8.75
CA ALA A 165 -2.91 -17.03 8.74
C ALA A 165 -3.74 -17.52 9.94
N ARG A 166 -3.33 -18.63 10.59
CA ARG A 166 -3.99 -19.20 11.77
C ARG A 166 -3.49 -18.60 13.09
N MET A 167 -2.42 -17.84 13.10
CA MET A 167 -1.89 -17.23 14.33
C MET A 167 -2.82 -16.16 14.91
N ARG A 168 -3.66 -15.55 14.10
CA ARG A 168 -4.48 -14.42 14.51
C ARG A 168 -5.35 -14.60 15.74
N PRO A 169 -6.07 -15.71 15.94
CA PRO A 169 -6.92 -15.87 17.13
C PRO A 169 -6.12 -15.88 18.43
N GLN A 170 -4.86 -16.32 18.40
CA GLN A 170 -4.01 -16.46 19.58
C GLN A 170 -3.14 -15.21 19.84
N ARG A 171 -2.95 -14.34 18.84
CA ARG A 171 -1.97 -13.26 18.94
C ARG A 171 -2.44 -12.03 19.74
N SER A 172 -3.72 -11.89 20.05
CA SER A 172 -4.27 -10.68 20.69
C SER A 172 -3.52 -10.31 21.97
N ALA A 173 -3.20 -11.28 22.85
CA ALA A 173 -2.49 -11.01 24.08
C ALA A 173 -1.05 -10.49 23.85
N GLN A 174 -0.33 -11.02 22.86
CA GLN A 174 1.02 -10.51 22.52
C GLN A 174 0.94 -9.15 21.82
N GLN A 175 -0.05 -8.94 20.98
CA GLN A 175 -0.34 -7.66 20.36
C GLN A 175 -0.60 -6.57 21.42
N ASP A 176 -1.45 -6.86 22.40
CA ASP A 176 -1.74 -5.92 23.49
C ASP A 176 -0.51 -5.66 24.37
N THR A 177 0.29 -6.69 24.63
CA THR A 177 1.58 -6.57 25.34
C THR A 177 2.53 -5.63 24.58
N LEU A 178 2.71 -5.85 23.26
CA LEU A 178 3.59 -5.02 22.44
C LEU A 178 3.10 -3.56 22.40
N ARG A 179 1.80 -3.34 22.22
CA ARG A 179 1.20 -2.01 22.24
C ARG A 179 1.44 -1.29 23.56
N GLN A 180 1.28 -2.01 24.69
CA GLN A 180 1.56 -1.44 26.00
C GLN A 180 3.03 -1.12 26.18
N MET A 181 3.95 -2.00 25.73
CA MET A 181 5.39 -1.71 25.73
C MET A 181 5.73 -0.44 24.92
N GLY A 182 5.04 -0.20 23.80
CA GLY A 182 5.18 1.02 23.00
C GLY A 182 4.72 2.26 23.77
N ILE A 183 3.57 2.18 24.44
CA ILE A 183 3.03 3.28 25.25
C ILE A 183 3.96 3.61 26.42
N ASP A 184 4.47 2.60 27.11
CA ASP A 184 5.35 2.72 28.27
C ASP A 184 6.81 3.03 27.88
N LEU A 185 7.08 3.15 26.57
CA LEU A 185 8.42 3.40 26.01
C LEU A 185 9.48 2.41 26.55
N VAL A 186 9.08 1.14 26.73
CA VAL A 186 10.02 0.06 27.06
C VAL A 186 11.14 0.05 26.02
N PRO A 187 12.43 -0.01 26.41
CA PRO A 187 13.52 -0.03 25.43
C PRO A 187 13.33 -1.13 24.37
N VAL A 188 13.54 -0.79 23.10
CA VAL A 188 13.26 -1.71 21.96
C VAL A 188 14.00 -3.04 22.09
N ARG A 189 15.25 -3.03 22.60
CA ARG A 189 16.05 -4.24 22.88
C ARG A 189 15.36 -5.23 23.83
N ASP A 190 14.45 -4.75 24.67
CA ASP A 190 13.73 -5.55 25.66
C ASP A 190 12.37 -6.05 25.10
N ARG A 191 11.98 -5.61 23.90
CA ARG A 191 10.76 -6.06 23.20
C ARG A 191 11.09 -7.25 22.30
N TYR A 192 11.64 -8.31 22.89
CA TYR A 192 12.09 -9.49 22.17
C TYR A 192 11.05 -10.62 22.25
N PHE A 193 10.41 -10.94 21.14
CA PHE A 193 9.41 -12.01 21.04
C PHE A 193 10.03 -13.30 20.47
N GLY A 194 10.84 -13.22 19.43
CA GLY A 194 11.65 -14.32 18.89
C GLY A 194 10.82 -15.58 18.62
N ALA A 195 11.36 -16.74 18.99
CA ALA A 195 10.71 -18.04 18.76
C ALA A 195 9.37 -18.24 19.52
N ARG A 196 9.02 -17.34 20.44
CA ARG A 196 7.74 -17.37 21.15
C ARG A 196 6.69 -16.48 20.51
N SER A 197 7.04 -15.79 19.42
CA SER A 197 6.12 -14.92 18.73
C SER A 197 4.99 -15.72 18.08
N ILE A 198 3.78 -15.19 18.21
CA ILE A 198 2.61 -15.60 17.45
C ILE A 198 2.12 -14.45 16.57
N MET A 199 2.99 -13.47 16.31
CA MET A 199 2.79 -12.36 15.40
C MET A 199 3.52 -12.66 14.09
N PRO A 200 2.79 -12.87 12.97
CA PRO A 200 3.41 -13.21 11.69
C PRO A 200 4.29 -12.06 11.18
N PRO A 201 5.39 -12.36 10.49
CA PRO A 201 6.23 -11.33 9.87
C PRO A 201 5.60 -10.80 8.58
N ASN A 202 6.06 -9.65 8.10
CA ASN A 202 5.73 -9.15 6.77
C ASN A 202 6.39 -9.99 5.66
N MET A 203 5.93 -9.87 4.42
CA MET A 203 6.50 -10.69 3.34
C MET A 203 7.73 -10.02 2.71
N ILE A 204 7.60 -8.80 2.21
CA ILE A 204 8.70 -8.04 1.63
C ILE A 204 8.91 -6.77 2.43
N GLU A 205 10.07 -6.66 3.10
CA GLU A 205 10.35 -5.55 4.02
C GLU A 205 11.75 -4.98 3.78
N PRO A 206 11.89 -4.00 2.87
CA PRO A 206 13.05 -3.14 2.89
C PRO A 206 13.00 -2.25 4.14
N PHE A 207 14.05 -2.34 4.98
CA PHE A 207 14.18 -1.61 6.24
C PHE A 207 15.33 -0.60 6.17
N GLY A 208 15.06 0.68 6.34
CA GLY A 208 16.05 1.75 6.28
C GLY A 208 16.76 1.92 4.94
N CYS A 209 16.14 1.45 3.85
CA CYS A 209 16.77 1.38 2.54
C CYS A 209 16.53 2.64 1.69
N LYS A 210 17.44 2.88 0.73
CA LYS A 210 17.30 3.93 -0.27
C LYS A 210 17.35 3.37 -1.68
N ASN A 211 16.55 3.98 -2.58
CA ASN A 211 16.43 3.56 -3.97
C ASN A 211 16.01 2.09 -4.08
N VAL A 212 14.74 1.83 -3.79
CA VAL A 212 14.11 0.51 -3.79
C VAL A 212 13.20 0.38 -5.01
N LEU A 213 13.32 -0.71 -5.76
CA LEU A 213 12.43 -1.05 -6.87
C LEU A 213 11.83 -2.44 -6.68
N ILE A 214 10.49 -2.53 -6.73
CA ILE A 214 9.77 -3.81 -6.79
C ILE A 214 8.93 -3.78 -8.06
N GLU A 215 9.25 -4.65 -9.05
CA GLU A 215 8.67 -4.52 -10.38
C GLU A 215 8.28 -5.86 -11.02
N GLY A 216 7.06 -5.91 -11.52
CA GLY A 216 6.58 -6.94 -12.47
C GLY A 216 6.23 -8.29 -11.87
N VAL A 217 6.59 -8.57 -10.62
CA VAL A 217 6.33 -9.85 -9.95
C VAL A 217 4.87 -10.02 -9.55
N THR A 218 4.45 -11.29 -9.46
CA THR A 218 3.17 -11.66 -8.87
C THR A 218 3.36 -12.23 -7.48
N ILE A 219 2.56 -11.79 -6.49
CA ILE A 219 2.73 -12.17 -5.09
C ILE A 219 1.46 -12.84 -4.58
N HIS A 220 1.63 -14.04 -3.98
CA HIS A 220 0.56 -14.83 -3.41
C HIS A 220 0.79 -15.17 -1.94
N ASP A 221 -0.31 -15.37 -1.23
CA ASP A 221 -0.38 -16.09 0.04
C ASP A 221 0.60 -15.59 1.12
N SER A 222 0.66 -14.26 1.28
CA SER A 222 1.51 -13.56 2.26
C SER A 222 1.19 -13.97 3.70
N PRO A 223 2.18 -14.02 4.61
CA PRO A 223 1.95 -14.27 6.03
C PRO A 223 1.23 -13.11 6.73
N TYR A 224 1.50 -11.86 6.33
CA TYR A 224 0.95 -10.63 6.88
C TYR A 224 0.91 -9.54 5.81
N TRP A 225 1.30 -8.29 6.09
CA TRP A 225 1.42 -7.22 5.08
C TRP A 225 2.35 -7.66 3.96
N VAL A 226 1.98 -7.36 2.72
CA VAL A 226 2.69 -7.95 1.55
C VAL A 226 3.95 -7.16 1.23
N ILE A 227 3.85 -5.87 0.98
CA ILE A 227 4.99 -4.98 0.70
C ILE A 227 5.01 -3.90 1.78
N HIS A 228 6.03 -3.94 2.64
CA HIS A 228 6.17 -3.03 3.78
C HIS A 228 7.50 -2.25 3.72
N PRO A 229 7.58 -1.18 2.90
CA PRO A 229 8.74 -0.30 2.93
C PRO A 229 8.78 0.45 4.27
N LEU A 230 9.79 0.15 5.08
CA LEU A 230 9.92 0.64 6.45
C LEU A 230 11.17 1.51 6.60
N PHE A 231 11.02 2.77 7.04
CA PHE A 231 12.11 3.76 7.14
C PHE A 231 12.86 4.01 5.82
N CYS A 232 12.20 3.83 4.69
CA CYS A 232 12.82 3.93 3.37
C CYS A 232 12.73 5.35 2.77
N ASP A 233 13.59 5.61 1.79
CA ASP A 233 13.53 6.78 0.94
C ASP A 233 13.72 6.40 -0.51
N ASN A 234 12.87 6.96 -1.39
CA ASN A 234 12.85 6.67 -2.82
C ASN A 234 12.52 5.18 -3.12
N VAL A 235 11.22 4.88 -3.08
CA VAL A 235 10.65 3.55 -3.32
C VAL A 235 9.76 3.57 -4.55
N THR A 236 9.95 2.63 -5.47
CA THR A 236 9.05 2.40 -6.61
C THR A 236 8.48 0.99 -6.54
N VAL A 237 7.14 0.89 -6.59
CA VAL A 237 6.40 -0.36 -6.78
C VAL A 237 5.64 -0.24 -8.10
N ARG A 238 6.03 -1.02 -9.10
CA ARG A 238 5.51 -0.87 -10.47
C ARG A 238 5.09 -2.21 -11.08
N GLY A 239 3.93 -2.25 -11.71
CA GLY A 239 3.48 -3.42 -12.46
C GLY A 239 3.38 -4.70 -11.64
N VAL A 240 3.26 -4.57 -10.32
CA VAL A 240 3.15 -5.70 -9.39
C VAL A 240 1.69 -6.17 -9.34
N THR A 241 1.52 -7.49 -9.39
CA THR A 241 0.22 -8.11 -9.13
C THR A 241 0.25 -8.77 -7.74
N ILE A 242 -0.65 -8.37 -6.86
CA ILE A 242 -0.88 -9.03 -5.57
C ILE A 242 -2.22 -9.77 -5.67
N ASP A 243 -2.21 -11.07 -5.42
CA ASP A 243 -3.41 -11.91 -5.28
C ASP A 243 -3.29 -12.69 -3.97
N SER A 244 -3.52 -11.99 -2.85
CA SER A 244 -3.23 -12.49 -1.50
C SER A 244 -4.40 -12.18 -0.55
N TRP A 245 -5.22 -13.18 -0.28
CA TRP A 245 -6.52 -13.04 0.35
C TRP A 245 -6.57 -13.45 1.83
N ASN A 246 -5.44 -13.73 2.45
CA ASN A 246 -5.40 -13.98 3.89
C ASN A 246 -5.71 -12.69 4.65
N ARG A 247 -6.17 -12.81 5.87
CA ARG A 247 -6.46 -11.65 6.72
C ARG A 247 -5.18 -10.90 7.06
N ASN A 248 -5.23 -9.56 7.07
CA ASN A 248 -4.08 -8.65 7.18
C ASN A 248 -3.06 -8.79 6.03
N ASN A 249 -3.50 -9.26 4.87
CA ASN A 249 -2.73 -9.12 3.65
C ASN A 249 -3.06 -7.78 2.99
N ASP A 250 -2.59 -6.71 3.64
CA ASP A 250 -2.52 -5.38 3.06
C ASP A 250 -1.52 -5.42 1.90
N GLY A 251 -1.82 -4.75 0.78
CA GLY A 251 -0.99 -4.88 -0.43
C GLY A 251 0.33 -4.13 -0.32
N CYS A 252 0.28 -2.84 0.00
CA CYS A 252 1.48 -2.03 0.18
C CYS A 252 1.29 -1.02 1.32
N ASP A 253 2.19 -1.09 2.31
CA ASP A 253 2.15 -0.34 3.55
C ASP A 253 3.43 0.49 3.75
N PRO A 254 3.60 1.63 3.04
CA PRO A 254 4.72 2.51 3.33
C PRO A 254 4.61 3.06 4.76
N GLU A 255 5.62 2.80 5.59
CA GLU A 255 5.67 3.25 6.98
C GLU A 255 6.98 3.97 7.28
N TYR A 256 6.91 5.18 7.85
CA TYR A 256 8.07 6.06 8.06
C TYR A 256 8.90 6.28 6.79
N THR A 257 8.26 6.23 5.64
CA THR A 257 8.89 6.17 4.31
C THR A 257 8.55 7.42 3.50
N THR A 258 9.50 7.90 2.71
CA THR A 258 9.34 9.10 1.89
C THR A 258 9.64 8.85 0.42
N ASN A 259 9.02 9.67 -0.46
CA ASN A 259 9.23 9.62 -1.91
C ASN A 259 8.88 8.25 -2.50
N VAL A 260 7.59 7.88 -2.46
CA VAL A 260 7.08 6.60 -2.93
C VAL A 260 6.25 6.78 -4.19
N LEU A 261 6.50 5.93 -5.19
CA LEU A 261 5.68 5.78 -6.38
C LEU A 261 5.11 4.36 -6.43
N ILE A 262 3.77 4.26 -6.49
CA ILE A 262 3.05 3.01 -6.73
C ILE A 262 2.27 3.19 -8.02
N GLU A 263 2.64 2.43 -9.07
CA GLU A 263 2.04 2.62 -10.37
C GLU A 263 1.84 1.32 -11.16
N ASP A 264 0.83 1.32 -12.02
CA ASP A 264 0.54 0.21 -12.93
C ASP A 264 0.34 -1.14 -12.20
N CYS A 265 -0.14 -1.12 -10.94
CA CYS A 265 -0.28 -2.29 -10.09
C CYS A 265 -1.72 -2.80 -10.04
N VAL A 266 -1.86 -4.11 -9.82
CA VAL A 266 -3.15 -4.78 -9.57
C VAL A 266 -3.10 -5.44 -8.20
N PHE A 267 -3.91 -4.93 -7.25
CA PHE A 267 -3.93 -5.43 -5.87
C PHE A 267 -5.27 -6.06 -5.53
N ASN A 268 -5.26 -7.39 -5.36
CA ASN A 268 -6.37 -8.20 -4.85
C ASN A 268 -6.00 -8.70 -3.45
N THR A 269 -6.60 -8.09 -2.41
CA THR A 269 -6.09 -8.20 -1.05
C THR A 269 -7.11 -8.68 -0.04
N GLY A 270 -6.61 -9.36 0.99
CA GLY A 270 -7.39 -9.82 2.13
C GLY A 270 -7.64 -8.74 3.19
N ASP A 271 -6.90 -7.64 3.11
CA ASP A 271 -7.05 -6.42 3.91
C ASP A 271 -6.86 -5.20 2.99
N ASP A 272 -6.47 -4.02 3.46
CA ASP A 272 -6.37 -2.80 2.66
C ASP A 272 -5.50 -2.99 1.38
N ALA A 273 -5.89 -2.45 0.23
CA ALA A 273 -5.04 -2.55 -0.96
C ALA A 273 -3.77 -1.71 -0.80
N ILE A 274 -3.91 -0.48 -0.33
CA ILE A 274 -2.79 0.36 0.11
C ILE A 274 -3.14 0.94 1.48
N ALA A 275 -2.23 0.78 2.45
CA ALA A 275 -2.40 1.35 3.78
C ALA A 275 -1.14 2.14 4.20
N ILE A 276 -1.23 3.47 4.13
CA ILE A 276 -0.12 4.35 4.47
C ILE A 276 -0.05 4.51 5.98
N LYS A 277 1.10 4.22 6.56
CA LYS A 277 1.36 4.15 8.00
C LYS A 277 2.45 5.13 8.43
N ALA A 278 2.47 5.50 9.69
CA ALA A 278 3.54 6.24 10.36
C ALA A 278 3.51 5.96 11.88
N GLY A 279 3.42 4.70 12.23
CA GLY A 279 3.54 4.18 13.58
C GLY A 279 2.39 4.44 14.54
N ARG A 280 2.54 3.91 15.74
CA ARG A 280 1.50 3.87 16.77
C ARG A 280 1.90 4.63 18.02
N ASP A 281 1.04 5.56 18.43
CA ASP A 281 1.01 6.20 19.74
C ASP A 281 2.40 6.74 20.18
N GLN A 282 2.79 6.59 21.43
CA GLN A 282 4.04 7.11 22.01
C GLN A 282 5.30 6.57 21.32
N ASP A 283 5.26 5.35 20.81
CA ASP A 283 6.43 4.78 20.11
C ASP A 283 6.71 5.55 18.82
N ALA A 284 5.66 5.87 18.06
CA ALA A 284 5.78 6.70 16.87
C ALA A 284 6.23 8.14 17.19
N TRP A 285 5.75 8.71 18.29
CA TRP A 285 6.20 10.04 18.71
C TRP A 285 7.69 10.06 19.10
N ARG A 286 8.16 8.98 19.74
CA ARG A 286 9.60 8.78 20.04
C ARG A 286 10.43 8.70 18.76
N ILE A 287 9.96 7.97 17.75
CA ILE A 287 10.63 7.85 16.45
C ILE A 287 10.61 9.19 15.71
N GLY A 288 9.46 9.88 15.68
CA GLY A 288 9.33 11.23 15.14
C GLY A 288 9.48 11.35 13.62
N GLN A 289 9.46 10.24 12.88
CA GLN A 289 9.59 10.24 11.42
C GLN A 289 8.22 10.08 10.75
N LYS A 290 7.81 11.05 9.97
CA LYS A 290 6.56 10.99 9.19
C LYS A 290 6.71 10.15 7.93
N THR A 291 5.58 9.73 7.36
CA THR A 291 5.48 9.21 5.99
C THR A 291 4.99 10.32 5.06
N ALA A 292 5.67 10.52 3.93
CA ALA A 292 5.35 11.67 3.06
C ALA A 292 5.73 11.47 1.59
N ASN A 293 5.11 12.29 0.72
CA ASN A 293 5.40 12.33 -0.71
C ASN A 293 5.10 10.99 -1.39
N ILE A 294 3.86 10.56 -1.32
CA ILE A 294 3.37 9.31 -1.89
C ILE A 294 2.57 9.60 -3.15
N VAL A 295 2.93 9.00 -4.27
CA VAL A 295 2.18 9.07 -5.53
C VAL A 295 1.67 7.68 -5.89
N ILE A 296 0.35 7.55 -6.11
CA ILE A 296 -0.34 6.32 -6.50
C ILE A 296 -1.07 6.62 -7.80
N ARG A 297 -0.81 5.82 -8.86
CA ARG A 297 -1.44 6.06 -10.15
C ARG A 297 -1.60 4.80 -11.01
N ASN A 298 -2.57 4.85 -11.92
CA ASN A 298 -2.80 3.78 -12.91
C ASN A 298 -2.94 2.39 -12.25
N CYS A 299 -3.57 2.30 -11.09
CA CYS A 299 -3.71 1.05 -10.35
C CYS A 299 -5.14 0.53 -10.37
N GLU A 300 -5.28 -0.76 -10.12
CA GLU A 300 -6.56 -1.44 -9.97
C GLU A 300 -6.59 -2.18 -8.63
N PHE A 301 -7.65 -1.95 -7.84
CA PHE A 301 -7.79 -2.51 -6.50
C PHE A 301 -9.07 -3.31 -6.34
N SER A 302 -8.96 -4.47 -5.70
CA SER A 302 -10.09 -5.20 -5.12
C SER A 302 -9.68 -5.70 -3.73
N SER A 303 -10.46 -5.42 -2.71
CA SER A 303 -10.06 -5.68 -1.34
C SER A 303 -11.22 -6.20 -0.49
N LYS A 304 -10.91 -7.05 0.50
CA LYS A 304 -11.87 -7.36 1.57
C LYS A 304 -12.06 -6.23 2.55
N CYS A 305 -11.09 -5.30 2.64
CA CYS A 305 -11.15 -4.09 3.45
C CYS A 305 -11.19 -2.85 2.56
N ASN A 306 -10.17 -2.03 2.49
CA ASN A 306 -10.28 -0.73 1.84
C ASN A 306 -9.42 -0.61 0.57
N GLY A 307 -9.76 0.33 -0.30
CA GLY A 307 -8.95 0.65 -1.46
C GLY A 307 -7.69 1.43 -1.06
N LEU A 308 -7.80 2.74 -0.90
CA LEU A 308 -6.78 3.54 -0.23
C LEU A 308 -7.15 3.71 1.24
N CYS A 309 -6.23 3.38 2.12
CA CYS A 309 -6.32 3.66 3.54
C CYS A 309 -5.13 4.52 4.01
N ILE A 310 -5.37 5.54 4.84
CA ILE A 310 -4.33 6.18 5.64
C ILE A 310 -4.65 5.93 7.10
N GLY A 311 -3.77 5.22 7.79
CA GLY A 311 -3.98 4.80 9.16
C GLY A 311 -4.30 3.32 9.32
N SER A 312 -4.75 2.88 10.54
CA SER A 312 -4.88 3.66 11.78
C SER A 312 -3.53 3.94 12.47
N GLU A 313 -2.45 3.28 12.10
CA GLU A 313 -1.09 3.51 12.62
C GLU A 313 -0.44 4.67 11.87
N MET A 314 -0.66 5.92 12.32
CA MET A 314 -0.15 7.13 11.63
C MET A 314 0.26 8.23 12.63
N ALA A 315 0.67 7.85 13.83
CA ALA A 315 0.88 8.76 14.96
C ALA A 315 2.05 9.76 14.77
N ALA A 316 3.05 9.46 13.94
CA ALA A 316 4.08 10.42 13.59
C ALA A 316 3.69 11.35 12.43
N GLY A 317 2.53 11.12 11.82
CA GLY A 317 1.96 11.95 10.77
C GLY A 317 2.19 11.43 9.35
N VAL A 318 1.17 11.67 8.50
CA VAL A 318 1.19 11.38 7.06
C VAL A 318 0.84 12.64 6.29
N GLU A 319 1.63 12.97 5.26
CA GLU A 319 1.36 14.13 4.41
C GLU A 319 1.78 13.96 2.96
N ASN A 320 1.21 14.80 2.09
CA ASN A 320 1.51 14.85 0.67
C ASN A 320 1.25 13.51 -0.02
N VAL A 321 -0.01 13.07 0.00
CA VAL A 321 -0.47 11.83 -0.64
C VAL A 321 -1.31 12.19 -1.87
N TYR A 322 -0.95 11.65 -3.01
CA TYR A 322 -1.56 11.91 -4.31
C TYR A 322 -1.98 10.61 -4.97
N MET A 323 -3.27 10.42 -5.22
CA MET A 323 -3.80 9.25 -5.93
C MET A 323 -4.61 9.69 -7.15
N TYR A 324 -4.30 9.14 -8.31
CA TYR A 324 -5.05 9.45 -9.52
C TYR A 324 -5.05 8.34 -10.57
N ASP A 325 -6.08 8.36 -11.42
CA ASP A 325 -6.27 7.37 -12.48
C ASP A 325 -6.31 5.93 -11.93
N VAL A 326 -7.16 5.71 -10.90
CA VAL A 326 -7.29 4.42 -10.21
C VAL A 326 -8.69 3.88 -10.38
N HIS A 327 -8.80 2.57 -10.59
CA HIS A 327 -10.04 1.81 -10.52
C HIS A 327 -10.09 1.01 -9.24
N ILE A 328 -11.19 1.12 -8.50
CA ILE A 328 -11.46 0.35 -7.28
C ILE A 328 -12.68 -0.51 -7.51
N GLY A 329 -12.50 -1.81 -7.61
CA GLY A 329 -13.57 -2.79 -7.83
C GLY A 329 -14.46 -2.91 -6.58
N LYS A 330 -14.28 -3.97 -5.81
CA LYS A 330 -15.07 -4.20 -4.58
C LYS A 330 -14.22 -4.04 -3.34
N CYS A 331 -14.72 -3.25 -2.36
CA CYS A 331 -14.06 -3.08 -1.08
C CYS A 331 -15.04 -2.72 0.05
N HIS A 332 -14.52 -2.50 1.27
CA HIS A 332 -15.30 -2.02 2.39
C HIS A 332 -15.53 -0.51 2.28
N SER A 333 -14.46 0.27 2.24
CA SER A 333 -14.50 1.70 1.88
C SER A 333 -13.45 1.98 0.81
N ALA A 334 -13.76 2.85 -0.17
CA ALA A 334 -12.85 3.05 -1.28
C ALA A 334 -11.67 3.96 -0.90
N ILE A 335 -11.94 5.07 -0.23
CA ILE A 335 -10.96 6.06 0.23
C ILE A 335 -11.21 6.28 1.71
N TYR A 336 -10.29 5.81 2.55
CA TYR A 336 -10.51 5.82 4.00
C TYR A 336 -9.36 6.47 4.78
N PHE A 337 -9.68 7.49 5.56
CA PHE A 337 -8.78 8.16 6.50
C PHE A 337 -9.24 7.81 7.91
N LYS A 338 -8.44 7.00 8.63
CA LYS A 338 -8.83 6.48 9.94
C LYS A 338 -7.78 6.73 11.01
N SER A 339 -8.23 7.14 12.17
CA SER A 339 -7.40 7.28 13.36
C SER A 339 -8.23 7.07 14.62
N ASN A 340 -7.61 7.09 15.78
CA ASN A 340 -8.31 7.07 17.05
C ASN A 340 -7.88 8.21 17.99
N LEU A 341 -8.57 8.32 19.13
CA LEU A 341 -8.39 9.44 20.05
C LEU A 341 -7.08 9.43 20.86
N ASP A 342 -6.27 8.39 20.74
CA ASP A 342 -4.97 8.28 21.44
C ASP A 342 -3.78 8.28 20.50
N ARG A 343 -4.03 8.48 19.19
CA ARG A 343 -3.00 8.33 18.16
C ARG A 343 -2.13 9.57 18.04
N GLY A 344 -2.70 10.76 18.17
CA GLY A 344 -1.99 12.02 17.87
C GLY A 344 -1.65 12.14 16.39
N GLY A 345 -0.63 12.92 16.07
CA GLY A 345 -0.15 13.12 14.72
C GLY A 345 -1.14 13.84 13.80
N PHE A 346 -0.99 13.62 12.50
CA PHE A 346 -1.80 14.28 11.48
C PHE A 346 -1.93 13.47 10.20
N ILE A 347 -3.01 13.72 9.45
CA ILE A 347 -3.16 13.38 8.03
C ILE A 347 -3.47 14.68 7.30
N ARG A 348 -2.62 15.09 6.34
CA ARG A 348 -2.81 16.34 5.63
C ARG A 348 -2.27 16.37 4.20
N ASN A 349 -2.76 17.33 3.41
CA ASN A 349 -2.36 17.51 2.03
C ASN A 349 -2.58 16.24 1.20
N VAL A 350 -3.83 15.80 1.13
CA VAL A 350 -4.23 14.62 0.34
C VAL A 350 -5.01 15.07 -0.88
N TRP A 351 -4.58 14.62 -2.04
CA TRP A 351 -5.23 14.92 -3.31
C TRP A 351 -5.58 13.63 -4.06
N VAL A 352 -6.86 13.47 -4.35
CA VAL A 352 -7.41 12.30 -5.05
C VAL A 352 -8.15 12.77 -6.29
N ASN A 353 -7.87 12.17 -7.45
CA ASN A 353 -8.45 12.61 -8.70
C ASN A 353 -8.66 11.46 -9.71
N ASN A 354 -9.77 11.52 -10.42
CA ASN A 354 -10.12 10.56 -11.49
C ASN A 354 -10.11 9.10 -10.99
N ILE A 355 -11.05 8.82 -10.09
CA ILE A 355 -11.24 7.49 -9.52
C ILE A 355 -12.57 6.92 -9.99
N ASN A 356 -12.55 5.67 -10.41
CA ASN A 356 -13.78 4.91 -10.68
C ASN A 356 -13.91 3.81 -9.62
N ILE A 357 -15.10 3.68 -9.04
CA ILE A 357 -15.37 2.73 -7.94
C ILE A 357 -16.60 1.92 -8.30
N ASP A 358 -16.51 0.60 -8.27
CA ASP A 358 -17.67 -0.24 -8.61
C ASP A 358 -18.63 -0.35 -7.43
N MET A 359 -18.15 -0.88 -6.30
CA MET A 359 -18.98 -1.13 -5.14
C MET A 359 -18.21 -1.03 -3.83
N VAL A 360 -18.85 -0.40 -2.83
CA VAL A 360 -18.35 -0.39 -1.45
C VAL A 360 -19.41 -0.91 -0.49
N ARG A 361 -18.98 -1.52 0.62
CA ARG A 361 -19.92 -1.97 1.66
C ARG A 361 -20.32 -0.85 2.60
N THR A 362 -19.44 0.14 2.82
CA THR A 362 -19.64 1.19 3.82
C THR A 362 -19.76 2.58 3.19
N ALA A 363 -18.66 3.15 2.70
CA ALA A 363 -18.66 4.48 2.11
C ALA A 363 -17.63 4.63 0.98
N PHE A 364 -17.93 5.47 -0.01
CA PHE A 364 -16.97 5.78 -1.06
C PHE A 364 -15.84 6.67 -0.54
N ILE A 365 -16.19 7.70 0.25
CA ILE A 365 -15.27 8.61 0.93
C ILE A 365 -15.55 8.52 2.42
N HIS A 366 -14.52 8.14 3.20
CA HIS A 366 -14.68 7.83 4.60
C HIS A 366 -13.59 8.51 5.45
N PHE A 367 -14.00 9.35 6.38
CA PHE A 367 -13.15 9.95 7.40
C PHE A 367 -13.65 9.51 8.77
N GLU A 368 -12.80 8.93 9.60
CA GLU A 368 -13.15 8.51 10.95
C GLU A 368 -11.99 8.77 11.92
N ASN A 369 -12.17 9.72 12.81
CA ASN A 369 -11.15 10.07 13.82
C ASN A 369 -11.37 9.38 15.18
N ASN A 370 -12.32 8.45 15.26
CA ASN A 370 -12.60 7.65 16.47
C ASN A 370 -12.69 6.15 16.16
N TYR A 371 -11.79 5.66 15.27
CA TYR A 371 -11.73 4.25 14.87
C TYR A 371 -11.41 3.34 16.07
N HIS A 372 -12.31 2.42 16.39
CA HIS A 372 -12.27 1.54 17.57
C HIS A 372 -12.19 2.25 18.93
N GLY A 373 -12.54 3.53 18.99
CA GLY A 373 -12.47 4.33 20.22
C GLY A 373 -11.03 4.58 20.70
N GLY A 374 -10.91 5.40 21.73
CA GLY A 374 -9.64 5.70 22.39
C GLY A 374 -9.51 4.96 23.72
N ARG A 375 -8.28 4.83 24.22
CA ARG A 375 -8.02 4.31 25.59
C ARG A 375 -8.18 5.38 26.65
N GLY A 376 -7.87 6.64 26.32
CA GLY A 376 -8.04 7.80 27.19
C GLY A 376 -8.62 9.00 26.45
N GLY A 377 -8.53 9.02 25.12
CA GLY A 377 -9.10 10.07 24.28
C GLY A 377 -8.34 11.40 24.34
N ASN A 378 -7.07 11.41 24.74
CA ASN A 378 -6.32 12.63 25.03
C ASN A 378 -5.49 13.17 23.85
N TYR A 379 -5.38 12.42 22.75
CA TYR A 379 -4.52 12.72 21.62
C TYR A 379 -5.23 12.49 20.28
N PRO A 380 -6.28 13.27 19.98
CA PRO A 380 -6.94 13.17 18.68
C PRO A 380 -6.01 13.57 17.54
N THR A 381 -6.22 12.97 16.38
CA THR A 381 -5.43 13.25 15.17
C THR A 381 -5.96 14.48 14.43
N SER A 382 -5.07 15.31 13.90
CA SER A 382 -5.45 16.43 13.03
C SER A 382 -5.64 15.96 11.58
N PHE A 383 -6.82 16.16 11.00
CA PHE A 383 -7.13 15.94 9.58
C PHE A 383 -7.32 17.27 8.88
N SER A 384 -6.52 17.58 7.83
CA SER A 384 -6.63 18.86 7.15
C SER A 384 -6.15 18.84 5.69
N ASN A 385 -6.73 19.70 4.86
CA ASN A 385 -6.34 19.93 3.47
C ASN A 385 -6.53 18.70 2.58
N PHE A 386 -7.76 18.37 2.27
CA PHE A 386 -8.13 17.27 1.37
C PHE A 386 -8.81 17.82 0.12
N VAL A 387 -8.39 17.38 -1.03
CA VAL A 387 -9.07 17.59 -2.30
C VAL A 387 -9.40 16.23 -2.92
N ILE A 388 -10.68 15.91 -3.05
CA ILE A 388 -11.16 14.66 -3.64
C ILE A 388 -12.06 15.05 -4.81
N GLN A 389 -11.60 14.77 -6.03
CA GLN A 389 -12.28 15.26 -7.21
C GLN A 389 -12.37 14.26 -8.35
N ASN A 390 -13.37 14.45 -9.24
CA ASN A 390 -13.59 13.63 -10.41
C ASN A 390 -13.71 12.13 -10.04
N VAL A 391 -14.55 11.82 -9.06
CA VAL A 391 -14.79 10.46 -8.58
C VAL A 391 -16.17 9.98 -9.05
N LYS A 392 -16.21 8.78 -9.59
CA LYS A 392 -17.45 8.09 -9.93
C LYS A 392 -17.55 6.81 -9.13
N GLY A 393 -18.69 6.57 -8.53
CA GLY A 393 -18.97 5.35 -7.76
C GLY A 393 -20.31 4.74 -8.11
N GLY A 394 -20.36 3.42 -8.20
CA GLY A 394 -21.59 2.68 -8.47
C GLY A 394 -22.45 2.54 -7.21
N GLU A 395 -22.23 1.51 -6.39
CA GLU A 395 -23.12 1.20 -5.28
C GLU A 395 -22.39 1.23 -3.93
N SER A 396 -23.01 1.89 -2.93
CA SER A 396 -22.61 1.81 -1.53
C SER A 396 -23.67 1.08 -0.69
N GLY A 397 -23.23 0.15 0.14
CA GLY A 397 -24.08 -0.58 1.07
C GLY A 397 -24.62 0.25 2.24
N GLN A 398 -24.03 1.42 2.51
CA GLN A 398 -24.46 2.30 3.61
C GLN A 398 -24.47 3.77 3.18
N CYS A 399 -23.34 4.44 3.07
CA CYS A 399 -23.26 5.88 2.92
C CYS A 399 -22.45 6.29 1.66
N GLY A 400 -22.79 7.41 1.05
CA GLY A 400 -21.99 7.98 -0.03
C GLY A 400 -20.70 8.59 0.52
N ILE A 401 -20.84 9.57 1.42
CA ILE A 401 -19.73 10.29 2.06
C ILE A 401 -19.95 10.26 3.57
N TYR A 402 -18.95 9.75 4.29
CA TYR A 402 -18.94 9.70 5.75
C TYR A 402 -17.74 10.46 6.28
N ALA A 403 -17.95 11.49 7.10
CA ALA A 403 -16.87 12.30 7.65
C ALA A 403 -17.19 12.67 9.12
N VAL A 404 -16.59 11.94 10.04
CA VAL A 404 -16.79 12.13 11.48
C VAL A 404 -15.47 12.47 12.14
N GLY A 405 -15.31 13.77 12.44
CA GLY A 405 -14.27 14.29 13.32
C GLY A 405 -14.64 14.09 14.79
N VAL A 406 -13.94 14.78 15.68
CA VAL A 406 -14.23 14.77 17.11
C VAL A 406 -14.31 16.21 17.63
N GLU A 407 -15.03 16.38 18.74
CA GLU A 407 -15.12 17.68 19.40
C GLU A 407 -13.72 18.22 19.74
N GLY A 408 -13.49 19.49 19.45
CA GLY A 408 -12.19 20.15 19.65
C GLY A 408 -11.10 19.86 18.60
N MET A 409 -11.30 18.81 17.75
CA MET A 409 -10.38 18.49 16.65
C MET A 409 -11.19 18.14 15.38
N PRO A 410 -11.86 19.10 14.76
CA PRO A 410 -12.65 18.88 13.56
C PRO A 410 -11.76 18.52 12.34
N ILE A 411 -12.37 17.85 11.37
CA ILE A 411 -11.79 17.66 10.04
C ILE A 411 -11.88 18.98 9.30
N ARG A 412 -10.75 19.49 8.76
CA ARG A 412 -10.66 20.85 8.20
C ARG A 412 -10.27 20.89 6.74
N ASN A 413 -10.79 21.88 6.03
CA ASN A 413 -10.39 22.21 4.64
C ASN A 413 -10.54 21.02 3.71
N VAL A 414 -11.77 20.54 3.51
CA VAL A 414 -12.09 19.42 2.63
C VAL A 414 -12.90 19.91 1.44
N LEU A 415 -12.39 19.71 0.25
CA LEU A 415 -13.10 19.94 -1.00
C LEU A 415 -13.41 18.60 -1.68
N VAL A 416 -14.70 18.29 -1.81
CA VAL A 416 -15.19 17.19 -2.64
C VAL A 416 -15.80 17.81 -3.89
N LYS A 417 -15.24 17.52 -5.08
CA LYS A 417 -15.60 18.23 -6.32
C LYS A 417 -15.84 17.28 -7.49
N ASN A 418 -16.87 17.59 -8.28
CA ASN A 418 -17.21 16.80 -9.48
C ASN A 418 -17.32 15.29 -9.16
N VAL A 419 -18.13 14.93 -8.19
CA VAL A 419 -18.27 13.56 -7.71
C VAL A 419 -19.70 13.06 -7.97
N SER A 420 -19.84 11.83 -8.44
CA SER A 420 -21.13 11.19 -8.63
C SER A 420 -21.14 9.77 -8.10
N PHE A 421 -22.09 9.47 -7.22
CA PHE A 421 -22.35 8.13 -6.71
C PHE A 421 -23.76 7.70 -7.11
N ASP A 422 -23.88 6.55 -7.78
CA ASP A 422 -25.14 6.14 -8.41
C ASP A 422 -26.18 5.70 -7.38
N LYS A 423 -25.73 4.99 -6.31
CA LYS A 423 -26.64 4.44 -5.31
C LYS A 423 -26.02 4.33 -3.93
N THR A 424 -26.81 4.62 -2.90
CA THR A 424 -26.51 4.37 -1.50
C THR A 424 -27.69 3.67 -0.84
N ALA A 425 -27.43 2.75 0.09
CA ALA A 425 -28.50 2.00 0.76
C ALA A 425 -29.15 2.76 1.93
N ASP A 426 -28.42 3.68 2.58
CA ASP A 426 -28.91 4.40 3.76
C ASP A 426 -28.83 5.92 3.57
N LYS A 427 -27.65 6.52 3.53
CA LYS A 427 -27.48 7.98 3.52
C LYS A 427 -26.65 8.48 2.35
N GLU A 428 -27.02 9.63 1.83
CA GLU A 428 -26.22 10.34 0.83
C GLU A 428 -24.90 10.80 1.43
N TYR A 429 -24.97 11.43 2.61
CA TYR A 429 -23.79 11.81 3.38
C TYR A 429 -24.08 11.85 4.88
N LEU A 430 -23.04 11.76 5.68
CA LEU A 430 -23.03 11.98 7.11
C LEU A 430 -21.75 12.73 7.47
N ILE A 431 -21.90 13.96 7.97
CA ILE A 431 -20.75 14.76 8.41
C ILE A 431 -20.98 15.26 9.83
N MET A 432 -19.93 15.28 10.64
CA MET A 432 -19.97 15.71 12.03
C MET A 432 -18.59 16.21 12.46
N HIS A 433 -18.53 17.28 13.25
CA HIS A 433 -17.29 17.92 13.67
C HIS A 433 -16.34 18.20 12.49
N THR A 434 -16.82 19.02 11.55
CA THR A 434 -16.07 19.45 10.36
C THR A 434 -16.05 20.97 10.27
N GLU A 435 -14.97 21.54 9.74
CA GLU A 435 -14.83 22.96 9.39
C GLU A 435 -14.36 23.10 7.94
N ASP A 436 -14.92 24.03 7.19
CA ASP A 436 -14.61 24.26 5.78
C ASP A 436 -14.70 22.97 4.93
N PHE A 437 -15.81 22.25 5.11
CA PHE A 437 -16.13 21.06 4.34
C PHE A 437 -17.08 21.45 3.20
N VAL A 438 -16.66 21.27 1.95
CA VAL A 438 -17.36 21.81 0.78
C VAL A 438 -17.68 20.72 -0.23
N PHE A 439 -18.91 20.71 -0.76
CA PHE A 439 -19.35 19.92 -1.90
C PHE A 439 -19.56 20.80 -3.15
N ASP A 440 -18.62 20.74 -4.08
CA ASP A 440 -18.71 21.45 -5.36
C ASP A 440 -19.12 20.47 -6.49
N ASN A 441 -20.38 20.51 -6.92
CA ASN A 441 -20.92 19.59 -7.92
C ASN A 441 -20.82 18.11 -7.49
N VAL A 442 -21.43 17.77 -6.36
CA VAL A 442 -21.48 16.41 -5.80
C VAL A 442 -22.88 15.86 -5.91
N THR A 443 -23.06 14.72 -6.57
CA THR A 443 -24.35 14.05 -6.74
C THR A 443 -24.31 12.66 -6.12
N VAL A 444 -25.30 12.33 -5.32
CA VAL A 444 -25.48 11.01 -4.70
C VAL A 444 -26.91 10.52 -4.94
N ALA A 445 -27.06 9.32 -5.46
CA ALA A 445 -28.35 8.73 -5.79
C ALA A 445 -29.27 9.64 -6.64
N GLY A 446 -28.66 10.41 -7.56
CA GLY A 446 -29.35 11.38 -8.41
C GLY A 446 -29.64 12.74 -7.78
N ASN A 447 -29.35 12.95 -6.51
CA ASN A 447 -29.57 14.20 -5.79
C ASN A 447 -28.29 15.04 -5.73
N LEU A 448 -28.35 16.31 -6.17
CA LEU A 448 -27.26 17.26 -6.01
C LEU A 448 -27.19 17.68 -4.54
N LEU A 449 -26.04 17.45 -3.91
CA LEU A 449 -25.82 17.82 -2.53
C LEU A 449 -25.59 19.35 -2.35
N PRO A 450 -25.93 19.91 -1.17
CA PRO A 450 -25.71 21.32 -0.90
C PRO A 450 -24.23 21.65 -0.87
N TYR A 451 -23.85 22.85 -1.38
CA TYR A 451 -22.45 23.30 -1.39
C TYR A 451 -21.82 23.31 0.00
N ASN A 452 -22.55 23.82 0.99
CA ASN A 452 -22.19 23.75 2.41
C ASN A 452 -23.06 22.69 3.08
N PRO A 453 -22.54 21.46 3.26
CA PRO A 453 -23.32 20.41 3.90
C PRO A 453 -23.60 20.74 5.38
N VAL A 454 -24.77 20.37 5.83
CA VAL A 454 -25.15 20.59 7.23
C VAL A 454 -24.67 19.40 8.07
N PRO A 455 -23.83 19.63 9.09
CA PRO A 455 -23.46 18.59 10.02
C PRO A 455 -24.69 18.07 10.77
N ILE A 456 -24.71 16.77 11.04
CA ILE A 456 -25.73 16.19 11.92
C ILE A 456 -25.30 16.32 13.37
N GLU A 457 -26.28 16.60 14.26
CA GLU A 457 -26.02 16.78 15.69
C GLU A 457 -25.81 15.45 16.42
N GLU A 458 -26.35 14.33 15.90
CA GLU A 458 -26.26 13.02 16.52
C GLU A 458 -25.29 12.09 15.77
N TYR A 459 -24.38 11.50 16.54
CA TYR A 459 -23.46 10.48 16.03
C TYR A 459 -24.20 9.19 15.70
N ILE A 460 -24.24 8.83 14.43
CA ILE A 460 -24.74 7.55 13.98
C ILE A 460 -23.51 6.73 13.51
N LYS A 461 -23.11 5.76 14.31
CA LYS A 461 -22.03 4.86 13.93
C LYS A 461 -22.43 4.01 12.74
N LEU A 462 -21.61 3.97 11.68
CA LEU A 462 -21.78 3.00 10.62
C LEU A 462 -21.63 1.59 11.20
N LYS A 463 -22.50 0.68 10.80
CA LYS A 463 -22.40 -0.72 11.22
C LYS A 463 -21.14 -1.33 10.62
N THR A 464 -20.24 -1.78 11.48
CA THR A 464 -19.10 -2.60 11.09
C THR A 464 -19.51 -4.06 11.22
N ASP A 465 -19.81 -4.68 10.10
CA ASP A 465 -20.04 -6.13 10.03
C ASP A 465 -18.72 -6.90 9.90
#